data_86ac5bf789f6023892a6e2a560decf6a
#
_entry.id   86ac5bf789f6023892a6e2a560decf6a
#
_cell.length_a   1.000
_cell.length_b   1.000
_cell.length_c   1.000
_cell.angle_alpha   90.00
_cell.angle_beta   90.00
_cell.angle_gamma   90.00
#
_symmetry.space_group_name_H-M   'P 1'
#
loop_
_entity.id
_entity.type
_entity.pdbx_description
1 polymer ?
#
loop_
_entity_poly.entity_id
_entity_poly.type
_entity_poly.pdbx_seq_one_letter_code
_entity_poly.pdbx_strand_id
1 'polypeptide(L)'
;MNIAICDDEENIRIYIRKLIQKQEPFCKITEFSSGKELLEFQDETNAEEIDILFLDISMGDEDGMTVAKQLRSQMESKKEAVWGSLPLLIFVTGYPEYMQEAFSVNAFQYIVKPIQESNFEQVFAQTIREYQYLMAKKKEKPKEVLVRNGNRTRSVSADDIYYIESSNRKVTLYLRHEKIEYYDKISSLESELKPDFFRIHK
;
A
#
# COMPACT_ATOMS: atom_id res chain seq x y z
N MET A 1 -5.91 11.25 8.09
CA MET A 1 -4.59 10.78 7.64
C MET A 1 -3.69 10.64 8.86
N ASN A 2 -3.15 9.45 9.06
CA ASN A 2 -2.30 9.09 10.19
C ASN A 2 -0.88 8.85 9.69
N ILE A 3 0.06 9.63 10.18
CA ILE A 3 1.47 9.56 9.78
C ILE A 3 2.28 9.05 10.97
N ALA A 4 3.16 8.07 10.72
CA ALA A 4 4.11 7.59 11.70
C ALA A 4 5.52 8.05 11.34
N ILE A 5 6.32 8.36 12.37
CA ILE A 5 7.74 8.66 12.26
C ILE A 5 8.47 7.71 13.22
N CYS A 6 9.39 6.91 12.71
CA CYS A 6 10.19 5.97 13.49
C CYS A 6 11.67 6.23 13.24
N ASP A 7 12.36 6.74 14.26
CA ASP A 7 13.76 7.13 14.22
C ASP A 7 14.27 7.22 15.68
N ASP A 8 15.43 6.72 16.01
CA ASP A 8 15.97 6.78 17.38
C ASP A 8 16.44 8.20 17.76
N GLU A 9 16.76 9.04 16.77
CA GLU A 9 17.16 10.42 16.96
C GLU A 9 15.95 11.35 17.17
N GLU A 10 15.71 11.79 18.41
CA GLU A 10 14.60 12.71 18.73
C GLU A 10 14.60 13.99 17.88
N ASN A 11 15.79 14.56 17.64
CA ASN A 11 15.92 15.78 16.84
C ASN A 11 15.44 15.59 15.40
N ILE A 12 15.65 14.41 14.82
CA ILE A 12 15.18 14.06 13.48
C ILE A 12 13.66 13.92 13.48
N ARG A 13 13.08 13.21 14.47
CA ARG A 13 11.62 13.10 14.61
C ARG A 13 10.95 14.48 14.71
N ILE A 14 11.48 15.35 15.57
CA ILE A 14 11.00 16.73 15.73
C ILE A 14 11.10 17.50 14.41
N TYR A 15 12.19 17.33 13.68
CA TYR A 15 12.38 18.04 12.41
C TYR A 15 11.42 17.56 11.34
N ILE A 16 11.26 16.25 11.15
CA ILE A 16 10.30 15.66 10.21
C ILE A 16 8.88 16.10 10.56
N ARG A 17 8.50 16.04 11.85
CA ARG A 17 7.18 16.52 12.31
C ARG A 17 6.92 17.97 11.91
N LYS A 18 7.89 18.87 12.10
CA LYS A 18 7.75 20.28 11.70
C LYS A 18 7.55 20.43 10.20
N LEU A 19 8.29 19.67 9.38
CA LEU A 19 8.16 19.70 7.92
C LEU A 19 6.78 19.18 7.46
N ILE A 20 6.28 18.12 8.09
CA ILE A 20 4.95 17.58 7.83
C ILE A 20 3.87 18.61 8.20
N GLN A 21 3.92 19.16 9.41
CA GLN A 21 2.92 20.11 9.92
C GLN A 21 2.86 21.41 9.09
N LYS A 22 3.96 21.80 8.47
CA LYS A 22 4.01 22.95 7.55
C LYS A 22 3.12 22.75 6.33
N GLN A 23 3.01 21.51 5.82
CA GLN A 23 2.25 21.17 4.61
C GLN A 23 0.87 20.59 4.95
N GLU A 24 0.76 19.77 5.99
CA GLU A 24 -0.47 19.08 6.43
C GLU A 24 -0.73 19.32 7.92
N PRO A 25 -1.22 20.51 8.31
CA PRO A 25 -1.34 20.90 9.72
C PRO A 25 -2.38 20.09 10.51
N PHE A 26 -3.29 19.39 9.85
CA PHE A 26 -4.38 18.64 10.47
C PHE A 26 -4.19 17.11 10.46
N CYS A 27 -3.02 16.62 10.03
CA CYS A 27 -2.74 15.19 10.11
C CYS A 27 -2.43 14.78 11.57
N LYS A 28 -2.75 13.53 11.90
CA LYS A 28 -2.31 12.93 13.15
C LYS A 28 -0.89 12.37 12.96
N ILE A 29 0.01 12.70 13.88
CA ILE A 29 1.40 12.22 13.85
C ILE A 29 1.66 11.42 15.11
N THR A 30 2.16 10.18 14.94
CA THR A 30 2.63 9.32 16.01
C THR A 30 4.12 9.08 15.83
N GLU A 31 4.89 9.22 16.90
CA GLU A 31 6.34 9.05 16.89
C GLU A 31 6.74 7.80 17.64
N PHE A 32 7.74 7.11 17.12
CA PHE A 32 8.35 5.92 17.71
C PHE A 32 9.86 6.13 17.78
N SER A 33 10.46 5.74 18.89
CA SER A 33 11.91 5.82 19.10
C SER A 33 12.63 4.54 18.70
N SER A 34 11.89 3.49 18.34
CA SER A 34 12.45 2.20 17.93
C SER A 34 11.48 1.43 17.03
N GLY A 35 12.02 0.51 16.23
CA GLY A 35 11.22 -0.41 15.41
C GLY A 35 10.34 -1.32 16.26
N LYS A 36 10.80 -1.69 17.46
CA LYS A 36 10.04 -2.48 18.40
C LYS A 36 8.74 -1.78 18.84
N GLU A 37 8.83 -0.49 19.24
CA GLU A 37 7.64 0.30 19.61
C GLU A 37 6.64 0.37 18.43
N LEU A 38 7.14 0.56 17.21
CA LEU A 38 6.31 0.61 16.01
C LEU A 38 5.61 -0.71 15.76
N LEU A 39 6.30 -1.86 15.89
CA LEU A 39 5.74 -3.19 15.68
C LEU A 39 4.71 -3.53 16.77
N GLU A 40 5.01 -3.25 18.04
CA GLU A 40 4.09 -3.45 19.16
C GLU A 40 2.80 -2.64 18.96
N PHE A 41 2.90 -1.38 18.53
CA PHE A 41 1.74 -0.54 18.21
C PHE A 41 0.86 -1.17 17.10
N GLN A 42 1.45 -1.76 16.07
CA GLN A 42 0.70 -2.40 14.98
C GLN A 42 0.02 -3.71 15.38
N ASP A 43 0.50 -4.37 16.43
CA ASP A 43 -0.08 -5.62 16.96
C ASP A 43 -1.26 -5.37 17.91
N GLU A 44 -1.47 -4.14 18.38
CA GLU A 44 -2.62 -3.79 19.21
C GLU A 44 -3.94 -3.97 18.44
N THR A 45 -4.93 -4.61 19.07
CA THR A 45 -6.22 -4.98 18.46
C THR A 45 -7.04 -3.78 17.97
N ASN A 46 -6.74 -2.57 18.47
CA ASN A 46 -7.41 -1.33 18.11
C ASN A 46 -6.41 -0.28 17.57
N ALA A 47 -5.23 -0.71 17.10
CA ALA A 47 -4.27 0.23 16.53
C ALA A 47 -4.89 0.99 15.35
N GLU A 48 -4.69 2.29 15.34
CA GLU A 48 -5.07 3.09 14.18
C GLU A 48 -4.20 2.73 12.98
N GLU A 49 -4.82 2.56 11.81
CA GLU A 49 -4.08 2.32 10.58
C GLU A 49 -3.10 3.48 10.32
N ILE A 50 -1.84 3.14 10.04
CA ILE A 50 -0.83 4.10 9.58
C ILE A 50 -0.96 4.24 8.07
N ASP A 51 -1.18 5.45 7.59
CA ASP A 51 -1.30 5.76 6.15
C ASP A 51 0.07 6.01 5.51
N ILE A 52 0.97 6.70 6.22
CA ILE A 52 2.32 7.05 5.78
C ILE A 52 3.30 6.76 6.91
N LEU A 53 4.41 6.10 6.59
CA LEU A 53 5.47 5.76 7.54
C LEU A 53 6.81 6.33 7.07
N PHE A 54 7.40 7.24 7.87
CA PHE A 54 8.80 7.62 7.78
C PHE A 54 9.61 6.72 8.70
N LEU A 55 10.60 6.01 8.17
CA LEU A 55 11.36 4.98 8.89
C LEU A 55 12.85 5.17 8.66
N ASP A 56 13.63 5.29 9.74
CA ASP A 56 15.08 5.17 9.63
C ASP A 56 15.50 3.70 9.47
N ILE A 57 16.58 3.48 8.76
CA ILE A 57 17.19 2.14 8.59
C ILE A 57 18.08 1.79 9.79
N SER A 58 18.81 2.76 10.35
CA SER A 58 19.76 2.51 11.45
C SER A 58 19.26 3.14 12.74
N MET A 59 18.70 2.32 13.62
CA MET A 59 18.16 2.73 14.92
C MET A 59 18.84 1.92 16.03
N GLY A 60 20.07 2.35 16.42
CA GLY A 60 20.85 1.62 17.40
C GLY A 60 21.16 0.19 16.96
N ASP A 61 20.66 -0.81 17.72
CA ASP A 61 20.81 -2.23 17.42
C ASP A 61 19.74 -2.79 16.47
N GLU A 62 18.75 -1.96 16.07
CA GLU A 62 17.66 -2.36 15.18
C GLU A 62 17.91 -1.93 13.75
N ASP A 63 17.61 -2.85 12.82
CA ASP A 63 17.63 -2.61 11.40
C ASP A 63 16.23 -2.28 10.87
N GLY A 64 16.00 -1.04 10.46
CA GLY A 64 14.71 -0.58 9.92
C GLY A 64 14.27 -1.34 8.67
N MET A 65 15.21 -1.92 7.91
CA MET A 65 14.86 -2.79 6.79
C MET A 65 14.19 -4.08 7.27
N THR A 66 14.68 -4.66 8.36
CA THR A 66 14.06 -5.82 9.01
C THR A 66 12.68 -5.46 9.57
N VAL A 67 12.55 -4.31 10.20
CA VAL A 67 11.25 -3.77 10.67
C VAL A 67 10.26 -3.65 9.53
N ALA A 68 10.67 -3.07 8.39
CA ALA A 68 9.83 -2.95 7.21
C ALA A 68 9.37 -4.31 6.65
N LYS A 69 10.26 -5.31 6.59
CA LYS A 69 9.94 -6.69 6.17
C LYS A 69 8.90 -7.32 7.10
N GLN A 70 9.06 -7.15 8.41
CA GLN A 70 8.10 -7.67 9.40
C GLN A 70 6.74 -7.01 9.28
N LEU A 71 6.67 -5.67 9.16
CA LEU A 71 5.43 -4.94 8.91
C LEU A 71 4.70 -5.46 7.67
N ARG A 72 5.41 -5.65 6.55
CA ARG A 72 4.82 -6.19 5.32
C ARG A 72 4.24 -7.58 5.53
N SER A 73 5.01 -8.49 6.17
CA SER A 73 4.57 -9.86 6.44
C SER A 73 3.35 -9.92 7.36
N GLN A 74 3.31 -9.11 8.43
CA GLN A 74 2.16 -9.03 9.34
C GLN A 74 0.89 -8.57 8.62
N MET A 75 1.02 -7.57 7.75
CA MET A 75 -0.13 -7.02 7.01
C MET A 75 -0.62 -7.96 5.92
N GLU A 76 0.27 -8.69 5.23
CA GLU A 76 -0.11 -9.72 4.24
C GLU A 76 -0.85 -10.91 4.89
N SER A 77 -0.56 -11.22 6.15
CA SER A 77 -1.22 -12.30 6.90
C SER A 77 -2.63 -11.94 7.36
N LYS A 78 -2.96 -10.67 7.50
CA LYS A 78 -4.31 -10.21 7.81
C LYS A 78 -5.17 -10.38 6.56
N LYS A 79 -6.12 -11.32 6.58
CA LYS A 79 -7.00 -11.75 5.45
C LYS A 79 -7.76 -10.65 4.71
N GLU A 80 -7.69 -9.42 5.19
CA GLU A 80 -8.33 -8.23 4.62
C GLU A 80 -7.35 -7.29 3.92
N ALA A 81 -6.12 -7.74 3.65
CA ALA A 81 -5.14 -6.93 2.93
C ALA A 81 -5.59 -6.70 1.47
N VAL A 82 -6.48 -5.74 1.31
CA VAL A 82 -6.79 -5.13 0.01
C VAL A 82 -5.55 -4.35 -0.43
N TRP A 83 -5.20 -4.41 -1.69
CA TRP A 83 -4.20 -3.52 -2.29
C TRP A 83 -4.49 -2.07 -1.85
N GLY A 84 -3.54 -1.43 -1.14
CA GLY A 84 -3.69 -0.08 -0.58
C GLY A 84 -3.92 0.00 0.93
N SER A 85 -3.90 -1.14 1.66
CA SER A 85 -3.92 -1.16 3.14
C SER A 85 -2.53 -1.05 3.77
N LEU A 86 -1.46 -1.11 2.97
CA LEU A 86 -0.09 -0.95 3.44
C LEU A 86 0.27 0.54 3.51
N PRO A 87 0.98 1.01 4.56
CA PRO A 87 1.42 2.38 4.61
C PRO A 87 2.36 2.71 3.45
N LEU A 88 2.27 3.94 2.95
CA LEU A 88 3.29 4.48 2.05
C LEU A 88 4.58 4.64 2.85
N LEU A 89 5.52 3.73 2.62
CA LEU A 89 6.80 3.67 3.34
C LEU A 89 7.82 4.60 2.70
N ILE A 90 8.39 5.49 3.50
CA ILE A 90 9.46 6.41 3.12
C ILE A 90 10.64 6.15 4.05
N PHE A 91 11.76 5.70 3.51
CA PHE A 91 12.97 5.63 4.31
C PHE A 91 13.62 7.01 4.45
N VAL A 92 14.09 7.31 5.67
CA VAL A 92 14.84 8.54 5.98
C VAL A 92 16.10 8.14 6.71
N THR A 93 17.24 8.08 6.02
CA THR A 93 18.46 7.47 6.57
C THR A 93 19.75 8.10 6.05
N GLY A 94 20.82 7.93 6.78
CA GLY A 94 22.17 8.33 6.36
C GLY A 94 22.87 7.35 5.39
N TYR A 95 22.22 6.24 5.01
CA TYR A 95 22.83 5.14 4.29
C TYR A 95 22.25 4.97 2.87
N PRO A 96 22.76 5.70 1.85
CA PRO A 96 22.23 5.65 0.49
C PRO A 96 22.38 4.28 -0.19
N GLU A 97 23.28 3.42 0.27
CA GLU A 97 23.54 2.09 -0.26
C GLU A 97 22.34 1.14 -0.12
N TYR A 98 21.47 1.35 0.86
CA TYR A 98 20.25 0.53 1.04
C TYR A 98 19.11 0.88 0.08
N MET A 99 19.27 1.90 -0.78
CA MET A 99 18.22 2.32 -1.71
C MET A 99 17.75 1.18 -2.63
N GLN A 100 18.68 0.31 -3.08
CA GLN A 100 18.30 -0.83 -3.91
C GLN A 100 17.50 -1.88 -3.13
N GLU A 101 17.87 -2.12 -1.86
CA GLU A 101 17.17 -3.07 -1.01
C GLU A 101 15.76 -2.56 -0.63
N ALA A 102 15.56 -1.25 -0.53
CA ALA A 102 14.28 -0.63 -0.23
C ALA A 102 13.16 -1.03 -1.21
N PHE A 103 13.52 -1.34 -2.47
CA PHE A 103 12.55 -1.88 -3.44
C PHE A 103 11.97 -3.24 -3.01
N SER A 104 12.74 -4.07 -2.29
CA SER A 104 12.29 -5.40 -1.84
C SER A 104 11.14 -5.34 -0.82
N VAL A 105 11.01 -4.21 -0.13
CA VAL A 105 9.93 -3.95 0.84
C VAL A 105 8.88 -2.98 0.29
N ASN A 106 8.86 -2.74 -1.03
CA ASN A 106 7.95 -1.80 -1.67
C ASN A 106 7.98 -0.41 -1.02
N ALA A 107 9.17 0.11 -0.73
CA ALA A 107 9.31 1.49 -0.29
C ALA A 107 8.81 2.43 -1.39
N PHE A 108 7.99 3.40 -0.99
CA PHE A 108 7.45 4.39 -1.92
C PHE A 108 8.48 5.46 -2.27
N GLN A 109 9.25 5.91 -1.27
CA GLN A 109 10.25 6.95 -1.42
C GLN A 109 11.45 6.72 -0.48
N TYR A 110 12.53 7.47 -0.74
CA TYR A 110 13.77 7.41 0.01
C TYR A 110 14.37 8.81 0.18
N ILE A 111 14.69 9.20 1.41
CA ILE A 111 15.30 10.49 1.74
C ILE A 111 16.64 10.21 2.43
N VAL A 112 17.73 10.78 1.89
CA VAL A 112 19.05 10.65 2.49
C VAL A 112 19.29 11.80 3.47
N LYS A 113 19.73 11.48 4.70
CA LYS A 113 20.18 12.45 5.69
C LYS A 113 21.52 13.08 5.22
N PRO A 114 21.75 14.39 5.39
CA PRO A 114 20.88 15.36 6.06
C PRO A 114 19.66 15.73 5.23
N ILE A 115 18.50 15.80 5.89
CA ILE A 115 17.23 16.11 5.25
C ILE A 115 17.23 17.55 4.73
N GLN A 116 17.19 17.72 3.43
CA GLN A 116 17.00 19.01 2.79
C GLN A 116 15.51 19.32 2.69
N GLU A 117 15.09 20.49 3.18
CA GLU A 117 13.65 20.89 3.22
C GLU A 117 13.00 20.82 1.85
N SER A 118 13.68 21.34 0.81
CA SER A 118 13.16 21.32 -0.57
C SER A 118 12.94 19.90 -1.12
N ASN A 119 13.86 18.96 -0.79
CA ASN A 119 13.71 17.57 -1.18
C ASN A 119 12.58 16.90 -0.42
N PHE A 120 12.48 17.15 0.90
CA PHE A 120 11.39 16.65 1.72
C PHE A 120 10.03 17.14 1.18
N GLU A 121 9.90 18.42 0.87
CA GLU A 121 8.67 19.01 0.32
C GLU A 121 8.23 18.32 -0.97
N GLN A 122 9.16 18.02 -1.87
CA GLN A 122 8.86 17.32 -3.13
C GLN A 122 8.39 15.88 -2.88
N VAL A 123 9.14 15.13 -2.07
CA VAL A 123 8.81 13.73 -1.70
C VAL A 123 7.46 13.67 -1.01
N PHE A 124 7.23 14.53 -0.04
CA PHE A 124 5.98 14.53 0.74
C PHE A 124 4.79 14.92 -0.12
N ALA A 125 4.92 15.92 -1.01
CA ALA A 125 3.86 16.28 -1.95
C ALA A 125 3.52 15.13 -2.93
N GLN A 126 4.50 14.32 -3.34
CA GLN A 126 4.25 13.11 -4.14
C GLN A 126 3.52 12.06 -3.32
N THR A 127 3.93 11.87 -2.06
CA THR A 127 3.31 10.91 -1.13
C THR A 127 1.85 11.26 -0.85
N ILE A 128 1.54 12.55 -0.64
CA ILE A 128 0.16 13.00 -0.43
C ILE A 128 -0.70 12.75 -1.66
N ARG A 129 -0.19 12.98 -2.88
CA ARG A 129 -0.94 12.68 -4.11
C ARG A 129 -1.24 11.19 -4.24
N GLU A 130 -0.25 10.33 -3.95
CA GLU A 130 -0.45 8.88 -3.98
C GLU A 130 -1.46 8.44 -2.92
N TYR A 131 -1.34 8.93 -1.69
CA TYR A 131 -2.31 8.67 -0.64
C TYR A 131 -3.74 9.05 -1.05
N GLN A 132 -3.93 10.25 -1.61
CA GLN A 132 -5.24 10.71 -2.08
C GLN A 132 -5.79 9.82 -3.20
N TYR A 133 -4.94 9.39 -4.12
CA TYR A 133 -5.32 8.46 -5.19
C TYR A 133 -5.77 7.11 -4.62
N LEU A 134 -5.02 6.52 -3.69
CA LEU A 134 -5.36 5.25 -3.04
C LEU A 134 -6.66 5.37 -2.23
N MET A 135 -6.87 6.48 -1.52
CA MET A 135 -8.10 6.73 -0.77
C MET A 135 -9.32 6.93 -1.67
N ALA A 136 -9.17 7.60 -2.81
CA ALA A 136 -10.22 7.72 -3.80
C ALA A 136 -10.60 6.34 -4.36
N LYS A 137 -9.60 5.53 -4.71
CA LYS A 137 -9.80 4.15 -5.20
C LYS A 137 -10.45 3.25 -4.15
N LYS A 138 -10.07 3.37 -2.88
CA LYS A 138 -10.68 2.62 -1.75
C LYS A 138 -12.17 2.98 -1.54
N LYS A 139 -12.59 4.20 -1.91
CA LYS A 139 -13.99 4.66 -1.83
C LYS A 139 -14.84 4.22 -3.03
N GLU A 140 -14.22 3.93 -4.15
CA GLU A 140 -14.94 3.32 -5.28
C GLU A 140 -15.34 1.91 -4.85
N LYS A 141 -16.66 1.63 -4.90
CA LYS A 141 -17.13 0.25 -4.67
C LYS A 141 -16.41 -0.64 -5.69
N PRO A 142 -15.79 -1.76 -5.26
CA PRO A 142 -15.17 -2.67 -6.19
C PRO A 142 -16.18 -3.05 -7.27
N LYS A 143 -15.77 -2.98 -8.52
CA LYS A 143 -16.62 -3.43 -9.63
C LYS A 143 -16.94 -4.90 -9.43
N GLU A 144 -18.20 -5.24 -9.45
CA GLU A 144 -18.65 -6.60 -9.29
C GLU A 144 -18.98 -7.21 -10.65
N VAL A 145 -18.37 -8.34 -10.95
CA VAL A 145 -18.73 -9.18 -12.11
C VAL A 145 -19.80 -10.16 -11.71
N LEU A 146 -20.97 -10.08 -12.35
CA LEU A 146 -22.07 -11.01 -12.11
C LEU A 146 -21.88 -12.27 -12.95
N VAL A 147 -21.40 -13.32 -12.32
CA VAL A 147 -21.25 -14.65 -12.94
C VAL A 147 -22.56 -15.41 -12.86
N ARG A 148 -23.13 -15.73 -14.00
CA ARG A 148 -24.36 -16.54 -14.10
C ARG A 148 -24.04 -17.96 -14.56
N ASN A 149 -24.34 -18.94 -13.71
CA ASN A 149 -24.18 -20.35 -14.05
C ASN A 149 -25.54 -21.07 -13.80
N GLY A 150 -26.30 -21.26 -14.86
CA GLY A 150 -27.68 -21.74 -14.76
C GLY A 150 -28.58 -20.81 -13.93
N ASN A 151 -29.23 -21.34 -12.88
CA ASN A 151 -30.09 -20.57 -11.98
C ASN A 151 -29.34 -19.89 -10.82
N ARG A 152 -28.01 -19.98 -10.77
CA ARG A 152 -27.19 -19.35 -9.71
C ARG A 152 -26.49 -18.14 -10.26
N THR A 153 -26.64 -17.02 -9.58
CA THR A 153 -25.85 -15.81 -9.81
C THR A 153 -24.90 -15.62 -8.64
N ARG A 154 -23.62 -15.43 -8.95
CA ARG A 154 -22.58 -15.12 -7.97
C ARG A 154 -21.95 -13.79 -8.35
N SER A 155 -21.78 -12.90 -7.39
CA SER A 155 -20.98 -11.70 -7.56
C SER A 155 -19.52 -12.01 -7.23
N VAL A 156 -18.62 -11.51 -8.06
CA VAL A 156 -17.16 -11.65 -7.93
C VAL A 156 -16.57 -10.25 -8.01
N SER A 157 -15.80 -9.86 -7.00
CA SER A 157 -15.09 -8.58 -7.03
C SER A 157 -14.05 -8.56 -8.15
N ALA A 158 -13.98 -7.48 -8.91
CA ALA A 158 -12.95 -7.30 -9.93
C ALA A 158 -11.53 -7.33 -9.32
N ASP A 159 -11.38 -6.88 -8.05
CA ASP A 159 -10.12 -6.87 -7.33
C ASP A 159 -9.60 -8.29 -6.99
N ASP A 160 -10.48 -9.30 -7.00
CA ASP A 160 -10.10 -10.70 -6.80
C ASP A 160 -9.66 -11.40 -8.08
N ILE A 161 -9.84 -10.76 -9.25
CA ILE A 161 -9.58 -11.35 -10.56
C ILE A 161 -8.13 -11.05 -10.99
N TYR A 162 -7.29 -12.07 -11.12
CA TYR A 162 -5.92 -11.92 -11.62
C TYR A 162 -5.87 -11.76 -13.15
N TYR A 163 -6.58 -12.64 -13.84
CA TYR A 163 -6.70 -12.59 -15.29
C TYR A 163 -7.96 -13.33 -15.76
N ILE A 164 -8.33 -13.08 -17.01
CA ILE A 164 -9.52 -13.60 -17.66
C ILE A 164 -9.14 -14.25 -18.96
N GLU A 165 -9.57 -15.47 -19.16
CA GLU A 165 -9.44 -16.17 -20.44
C GLU A 165 -10.81 -16.37 -21.10
N SER A 166 -10.83 -16.34 -22.42
CA SER A 166 -12.03 -16.69 -23.20
C SER A 166 -11.70 -17.72 -24.26
N SER A 167 -12.41 -18.83 -24.25
CA SER A 167 -12.30 -19.88 -25.25
C SER A 167 -13.69 -20.51 -25.50
N ASN A 168 -14.06 -20.70 -26.77
CA ASN A 168 -15.28 -21.39 -27.18
C ASN A 168 -16.57 -20.85 -26.49
N ARG A 169 -16.73 -19.52 -26.43
CA ARG A 169 -17.83 -18.82 -25.75
C ARG A 169 -17.88 -19.03 -24.23
N LYS A 170 -16.88 -19.63 -23.63
CA LYS A 170 -16.69 -19.69 -22.18
C LYS A 170 -15.72 -18.62 -21.76
N VAL A 171 -16.01 -18.01 -20.64
CA VAL A 171 -15.11 -17.12 -19.92
C VAL A 171 -14.67 -17.83 -18.65
N THR A 172 -13.37 -17.78 -18.38
CA THR A 172 -12.76 -18.28 -17.15
C THR A 172 -12.15 -17.13 -16.39
N LEU A 173 -12.67 -16.87 -15.19
CA LEU A 173 -12.07 -15.94 -14.24
C LEU A 173 -11.10 -16.71 -13.35
N TYR A 174 -9.84 -16.27 -13.30
CA TYR A 174 -8.81 -16.83 -12.42
C TYR A 174 -8.69 -15.94 -11.19
N LEU A 175 -9.11 -16.46 -10.05
CA LEU A 175 -9.10 -15.80 -8.75
C LEU A 175 -7.92 -16.32 -7.92
N ARG A 176 -7.66 -15.71 -6.76
CA ARG A 176 -6.55 -16.07 -5.88
C ARG A 176 -6.52 -17.55 -5.47
N HIS A 177 -7.68 -18.17 -5.25
CA HIS A 177 -7.79 -19.54 -4.71
C HIS A 177 -8.67 -20.47 -5.52
N GLU A 178 -9.33 -19.97 -6.56
CA GLU A 178 -10.23 -20.74 -7.41
C GLU A 178 -10.29 -20.19 -8.82
N LYS A 179 -10.87 -20.97 -9.73
CA LYS A 179 -11.28 -20.50 -11.05
C LYS A 179 -12.76 -20.69 -11.25
N ILE A 180 -13.40 -19.77 -11.95
CA ILE A 180 -14.84 -19.82 -12.25
C ILE A 180 -15.03 -19.79 -13.76
N GLU A 181 -15.70 -20.81 -14.29
CA GLU A 181 -16.03 -20.90 -15.72
C GLU A 181 -17.53 -20.67 -15.93
N TYR A 182 -17.89 -19.82 -16.88
CA TYR A 182 -19.27 -19.55 -17.25
C TYR A 182 -19.37 -19.14 -18.73
N TYR A 183 -20.60 -19.12 -19.26
CA TYR A 183 -20.83 -18.71 -20.63
C TYR A 183 -21.12 -17.21 -20.70
N ASP A 184 -20.25 -16.46 -21.35
CA ASP A 184 -20.42 -15.04 -21.61
C ASP A 184 -19.55 -14.60 -22.78
N LYS A 185 -19.73 -13.33 -23.21
CA LYS A 185 -18.88 -12.67 -24.22
C LYS A 185 -17.80 -11.86 -23.51
N ILE A 186 -16.55 -12.08 -23.87
CA ILE A 186 -15.42 -11.30 -23.34
C ILE A 186 -15.61 -9.78 -23.54
N SER A 187 -16.30 -9.39 -24.62
CA SER A 187 -16.58 -7.98 -24.92
C SER A 187 -17.50 -7.30 -23.88
N SER A 188 -18.41 -8.05 -23.25
CA SER A 188 -19.27 -7.52 -22.19
C SER A 188 -18.42 -7.20 -20.97
N LEU A 189 -17.58 -8.15 -20.55
CA LEU A 189 -16.65 -7.96 -19.42
C LEU A 189 -15.63 -6.85 -19.67
N GLU A 190 -15.11 -6.75 -20.89
CA GLU A 190 -14.19 -5.69 -21.26
C GLU A 190 -14.80 -4.29 -21.03
N SER A 191 -16.09 -4.12 -21.31
CA SER A 191 -16.77 -2.83 -21.07
C SER A 191 -17.03 -2.56 -19.58
N GLU A 192 -17.31 -3.62 -18.80
CA GLU A 192 -17.58 -3.51 -17.37
C GLU A 192 -16.30 -3.28 -16.54
N LEU A 193 -15.19 -3.88 -16.96
CA LEU A 193 -13.94 -3.90 -16.21
C LEU A 193 -12.93 -2.80 -16.58
N LYS A 194 -13.18 -2.00 -17.63
CA LYS A 194 -12.32 -0.83 -17.93
C LYS A 194 -12.39 0.21 -16.81
N PRO A 195 -11.28 0.89 -16.48
CA PRO A 195 -9.95 0.80 -17.09
C PRO A 195 -9.00 -0.25 -16.48
N ASP A 196 -9.46 -1.05 -15.51
CA ASP A 196 -8.61 -1.91 -14.68
C ASP A 196 -8.08 -3.15 -15.42
N PHE A 197 -8.75 -3.55 -16.50
CA PHE A 197 -8.35 -4.70 -17.32
C PHE A 197 -8.10 -4.32 -18.78
N PHE A 198 -7.01 -4.86 -19.33
CA PHE A 198 -6.60 -4.68 -20.72
C PHE A 198 -6.63 -6.01 -21.47
N ARG A 199 -7.16 -5.97 -22.69
CA ARG A 199 -7.12 -7.13 -23.57
C ARG A 199 -5.75 -7.25 -24.22
N ILE A 200 -5.04 -8.37 -24.00
CA ILE A 200 -3.70 -8.64 -24.53
C ILE A 200 -3.70 -9.48 -25.84
N HIS A 201 -4.82 -10.18 -26.14
CA HIS A 201 -5.01 -10.94 -27.38
C HIS A 201 -6.37 -10.67 -28.00
N LYS A 202 -6.42 -10.77 -29.35
CA LYS A 202 -7.68 -10.61 -30.12
C LYS A 202 -8.49 -11.90 -30.11
#